data_08dea4e1eb1b3db7e111c7289d44fb65
#
_entry.id   08dea4e1eb1b3db7e111c7289d44fb65
#
_cell.length_a   1.000
_cell.length_b   1.000
_cell.length_c   1.000
_cell.angle_alpha   90.00
_cell.angle_beta   90.00
_cell.angle_gamma   90.00
#
_symmetry.space_group_name_H-M   'P 1'
#
loop_
_entity.id
_entity.type
_entity.pdbx_description
1 polymer ?
#
loop_
_entity_poly.entity_id
_entity_poly.type
_entity_poly.pdbx_seq_one_letter_code
_entity_poly.pdbx_strand_id
1 'polypeptide(L)'
;MQLLEQRILTDGIVGENDVLKVGSFLNQQIDTQLLRACAEEFCRLFQGSDVTKVLTVEASGIAIATATAMCLGVPFVFAKKSKTNNISGDVYSADAYSYTHNTANTVIVPCTYLSESDKVLIVDDFLARGEAVGALADICGKAGAEIVGAGILIEKSFQSGRGILEKRGIRVESLARVSKLDPISGVAFL
;
A
#
# COMPACT_ATOMS: atom_id res chain seq x y z
N MET A 1 13.85 0.41 -6.66
CA MET A 1 14.76 -0.51 -5.91
C MET A 1 15.15 -1.67 -6.81
N GLN A 2 16.44 -1.75 -7.16
CA GLN A 2 16.92 -2.69 -8.19
C GLN A 2 16.57 -4.17 -7.92
N LEU A 3 16.64 -4.62 -6.66
CA LEU A 3 16.31 -6.01 -6.30
C LEU A 3 14.85 -6.37 -6.64
N LEU A 4 13.90 -5.49 -6.31
CA LEU A 4 12.48 -5.71 -6.62
C LEU A 4 12.21 -5.63 -8.12
N GLU A 5 12.82 -4.69 -8.82
CA GLU A 5 12.71 -4.55 -10.28
C GLU A 5 13.23 -5.78 -11.02
N GLN A 6 14.40 -6.30 -10.61
CA GLN A 6 14.94 -7.54 -11.18
C GLN A 6 14.00 -8.73 -10.94
N ARG A 7 13.42 -8.85 -9.73
CA ARG A 7 12.46 -9.91 -9.44
C ARG A 7 11.20 -9.81 -10.29
N ILE A 8 10.69 -8.58 -10.52
CA ILE A 8 9.56 -8.34 -11.42
C ILE A 8 9.89 -8.74 -12.85
N LEU A 9 11.09 -8.42 -13.36
CA LEU A 9 11.52 -8.78 -14.69
C LEU A 9 11.67 -10.30 -14.89
N THR A 10 12.11 -11.01 -13.85
CA THR A 10 12.36 -12.47 -13.92
C THR A 10 11.08 -13.29 -13.78
N ASP A 11 10.24 -12.94 -12.81
CA ASP A 11 9.12 -13.79 -12.37
C ASP A 11 7.74 -13.11 -12.48
N GLY A 12 7.72 -11.82 -12.84
CA GLY A 12 6.47 -11.10 -13.09
C GLY A 12 5.87 -11.48 -14.44
N ILE A 13 4.55 -11.61 -14.49
CA ILE A 13 3.83 -11.92 -15.74
C ILE A 13 2.95 -10.73 -16.10
N VAL A 14 3.18 -10.14 -17.26
CA VAL A 14 2.32 -9.08 -17.80
C VAL A 14 1.13 -9.73 -18.49
N GLY A 15 -0.07 -9.39 -18.01
CA GLY A 15 -1.33 -9.77 -18.62
C GLY A 15 -1.95 -8.65 -19.44
N GLU A 16 -3.14 -8.90 -19.95
CA GLU A 16 -3.95 -7.88 -20.62
C GLU A 16 -4.43 -6.80 -19.63
N ASN A 17 -4.83 -5.63 -20.15
CA ASN A 17 -5.41 -4.53 -19.37
C ASN A 17 -4.51 -4.02 -18.24
N ASP A 18 -3.21 -3.86 -18.51
CA ASP A 18 -2.23 -3.35 -17.55
C ASP A 18 -2.10 -4.20 -16.28
N VAL A 19 -2.39 -5.49 -16.34
CA VAL A 19 -2.24 -6.41 -15.19
C VAL A 19 -0.80 -6.87 -15.09
N LEU A 20 -0.17 -6.66 -13.93
CA LEU A 20 1.10 -7.27 -13.55
C LEU A 20 0.85 -8.30 -12.45
N LYS A 21 1.11 -9.58 -12.75
CA LYS A 21 0.96 -10.69 -11.81
C LYS A 21 2.30 -10.94 -11.11
N VAL A 22 2.30 -10.83 -9.79
CA VAL A 22 3.45 -11.03 -8.90
C VAL A 22 3.16 -12.06 -7.81
N GLY A 23 2.18 -12.94 -8.07
CA GLY A 23 1.68 -13.93 -7.11
C GLY A 23 2.73 -14.92 -6.66
N SER A 24 3.72 -15.23 -7.49
CA SER A 24 4.78 -16.19 -7.19
C SER A 24 5.78 -15.74 -6.12
N PHE A 25 5.82 -14.43 -5.79
CA PHE A 25 6.83 -13.90 -4.85
C PHE A 25 6.33 -12.78 -3.93
N LEU A 26 5.14 -12.20 -4.15
CA LEU A 26 4.74 -11.00 -3.41
C LEU A 26 3.38 -11.11 -2.71
N ASN A 27 2.32 -11.58 -3.36
CA ASN A 27 0.96 -11.46 -2.81
C ASN A 27 0.13 -12.76 -2.79
N GLN A 28 0.75 -13.91 -3.08
CA GLN A 28 0.20 -15.25 -2.81
C GLN A 28 1.28 -16.13 -2.17
N GLN A 29 2.32 -16.49 -2.91
CA GLN A 29 3.56 -16.96 -2.31
C GLN A 29 4.43 -15.74 -2.03
N ILE A 30 4.99 -15.66 -0.82
CA ILE A 30 5.79 -14.50 -0.39
C ILE A 30 7.25 -14.93 -0.28
N ASP A 31 8.11 -14.26 -1.06
CA ASP A 31 9.55 -14.33 -0.89
C ASP A 31 9.92 -13.47 0.34
N THR A 32 10.18 -14.12 1.45
CA THR A 32 10.41 -13.44 2.74
C THR A 32 11.72 -12.66 2.77
N GLN A 33 12.73 -13.05 1.97
CA GLN A 33 13.98 -12.30 1.89
C GLN A 33 13.81 -11.01 1.09
N LEU A 34 13.11 -11.08 -0.03
CA LEU A 34 12.74 -9.90 -0.81
C LEU A 34 11.85 -8.95 0.01
N LEU A 35 10.85 -9.50 0.69
CA LEU A 35 9.94 -8.72 1.52
C LEU A 35 10.67 -7.98 2.64
N ARG A 36 11.61 -8.65 3.30
CA ARG A 36 12.46 -8.05 4.33
C ARG A 36 13.31 -6.91 3.75
N ALA A 37 13.97 -7.11 2.61
CA ALA A 37 14.77 -6.06 1.97
C ALA A 37 13.91 -4.84 1.58
N CYS A 38 12.67 -5.06 1.11
CA CYS A 38 11.72 -3.98 0.82
C CYS A 38 11.32 -3.22 2.09
N ALA A 39 11.06 -3.93 3.19
CA ALA A 39 10.73 -3.31 4.47
C ALA A 39 11.89 -2.47 5.04
N GLU A 40 13.13 -2.98 4.97
CA GLU A 40 14.34 -2.26 5.37
C GLU A 40 14.51 -0.98 4.54
N GLU A 41 14.21 -1.01 3.24
CA GLU A 41 14.26 0.18 2.39
C GLU A 41 13.17 1.20 2.78
N PHE A 42 11.95 0.78 3.10
CA PHE A 42 10.95 1.71 3.64
C PHE A 42 11.39 2.31 4.97
N CYS A 43 11.97 1.53 5.89
CA CYS A 43 12.51 2.04 7.14
C CYS A 43 13.59 3.13 6.89
N ARG A 44 14.46 2.92 5.90
CA ARG A 44 15.48 3.90 5.50
C ARG A 44 14.86 5.18 4.91
N LEU A 45 13.86 5.03 4.02
CA LEU A 45 13.20 6.17 3.34
C LEU A 45 12.40 7.04 4.31
N PHE A 46 11.80 6.44 5.35
CA PHE A 46 11.01 7.13 6.36
C PHE A 46 11.75 7.33 7.69
N GLN A 47 13.08 7.17 7.68
CA GLN A 47 13.91 7.43 8.87
C GLN A 47 13.74 8.89 9.35
N GLY A 48 13.55 9.06 10.66
CA GLY A 48 13.35 10.37 11.28
C GLY A 48 11.94 10.97 11.14
N SER A 49 11.00 10.21 10.59
CA SER A 49 9.60 10.67 10.45
C SER A 49 8.71 10.33 11.66
N ASP A 50 9.29 9.79 12.75
CA ASP A 50 8.58 9.45 14.00
C ASP A 50 7.33 8.60 13.80
N VAL A 51 7.35 7.65 12.87
CA VAL A 51 6.23 6.75 12.62
C VAL A 51 5.85 6.01 13.90
N THR A 52 4.58 6.07 14.29
CA THR A 52 4.06 5.35 15.46
C THR A 52 3.18 4.16 15.06
N LYS A 53 2.71 4.14 13.83
CA LYS A 53 1.81 3.10 13.34
C LYS A 53 1.90 2.90 11.83
N VAL A 54 1.84 1.66 11.39
CA VAL A 54 1.68 1.31 9.97
C VAL A 54 0.22 1.01 9.69
N LEU A 55 -0.32 1.50 8.57
CA LEU A 55 -1.70 1.24 8.12
C LEU A 55 -1.68 0.66 6.71
N THR A 56 -2.50 -0.36 6.49
CA THR A 56 -2.68 -0.99 5.17
C THR A 56 -4.13 -1.41 4.95
N VAL A 57 -4.41 -2.05 3.82
CA VAL A 57 -5.70 -2.68 3.53
C VAL A 57 -5.53 -4.18 3.23
N GLU A 58 -6.49 -5.01 3.66
CA GLU A 58 -6.50 -6.44 3.32
C GLU A 58 -6.69 -6.65 1.80
N ALA A 59 -6.12 -7.70 1.20
CA ALA A 59 -5.28 -8.70 1.85
C ALA A 59 -3.79 -8.52 1.49
N SER A 60 -3.45 -8.06 0.27
CA SER A 60 -2.09 -8.10 -0.29
C SER A 60 -1.11 -7.14 0.42
N GLY A 61 -1.59 -6.01 0.94
CA GLY A 61 -0.78 -5.08 1.72
C GLY A 61 -0.32 -5.61 3.08
N ILE A 62 -1.00 -6.63 3.65
CA ILE A 62 -0.72 -7.12 5.01
C ILE A 62 0.72 -7.62 5.17
N ALA A 63 1.23 -8.36 4.21
CA ALA A 63 2.56 -8.95 4.32
C ALA A 63 3.66 -7.87 4.43
N ILE A 64 3.66 -6.90 3.52
CA ILE A 64 4.66 -5.82 3.53
C ILE A 64 4.45 -4.86 4.71
N ALA A 65 3.21 -4.57 5.09
CA ALA A 65 2.93 -3.77 6.27
C ALA A 65 3.44 -4.43 7.55
N THR A 66 3.27 -5.75 7.70
CA THR A 66 3.81 -6.53 8.82
C THR A 66 5.34 -6.42 8.87
N ALA A 67 6.01 -6.67 7.75
CA ALA A 67 7.47 -6.62 7.69
C ALA A 67 8.01 -5.20 7.99
N THR A 68 7.35 -4.15 7.46
CA THR A 68 7.71 -2.75 7.70
C THR A 68 7.49 -2.37 9.17
N ALA A 69 6.36 -2.76 9.75
CA ALA A 69 6.07 -2.50 11.16
C ALA A 69 7.06 -3.19 12.11
N MET A 70 7.44 -4.43 11.81
CA MET A 70 8.48 -5.15 12.55
C MET A 70 9.83 -4.44 12.46
N CYS A 71 10.21 -3.94 11.29
CA CYS A 71 11.45 -3.20 11.07
C CYS A 71 11.46 -1.85 11.84
N LEU A 72 10.32 -1.14 11.87
CA LEU A 72 10.16 0.13 12.59
C LEU A 72 9.95 -0.07 14.10
N GLY A 73 9.61 -1.28 14.58
CA GLY A 73 9.29 -1.55 15.98
C GLY A 73 7.95 -0.95 16.44
N VAL A 74 6.98 -0.81 15.52
CA VAL A 74 5.66 -0.21 15.79
C VAL A 74 4.53 -1.18 15.47
N PRO A 75 3.32 -1.00 16.04
CA PRO A 75 2.16 -1.79 15.64
C PRO A 75 1.71 -1.45 14.23
N PHE A 76 1.03 -2.42 13.57
CA PHE A 76 0.31 -2.13 12.34
C PHE A 76 -1.17 -2.46 12.47
N VAL A 77 -1.98 -1.77 11.67
CA VAL A 77 -3.42 -1.96 11.55
C VAL A 77 -3.75 -2.20 10.09
N PHE A 78 -4.69 -3.10 9.80
CA PHE A 78 -5.21 -3.26 8.45
C PHE A 78 -6.69 -2.97 8.39
N ALA A 79 -7.08 -2.17 7.40
CA ALA A 79 -8.48 -1.92 7.08
C ALA A 79 -9.10 -3.17 6.44
N LYS A 80 -10.32 -3.49 6.82
CA LYS A 80 -11.10 -4.59 6.24
C LYS A 80 -12.08 -4.08 5.20
N LYS A 81 -12.32 -4.88 4.16
CA LYS A 81 -13.26 -4.57 3.06
C LYS A 81 -14.73 -4.87 3.42
N SER A 82 -14.98 -5.43 4.59
CA SER A 82 -16.33 -5.72 5.07
C SER A 82 -16.37 -5.73 6.58
N LYS A 83 -17.52 -5.33 7.16
CA LYS A 83 -17.76 -5.46 8.60
C LYS A 83 -18.02 -6.94 8.92
N THR A 84 -17.13 -7.54 9.72
CA THR A 84 -17.29 -8.90 10.23
C THR A 84 -17.88 -8.85 11.66
N ASN A 85 -18.53 -9.92 12.09
CA ASN A 85 -19.13 -10.02 13.44
C ASN A 85 -18.11 -9.85 14.59
N ASN A 86 -16.81 -9.91 14.29
CA ASN A 86 -15.73 -9.73 15.27
C ASN A 86 -15.34 -8.26 15.47
N ILE A 87 -15.95 -7.32 14.73
CA ILE A 87 -15.71 -5.89 14.90
C ILE A 87 -16.81 -5.35 15.81
N SER A 88 -16.46 -5.13 17.08
CA SER A 88 -17.33 -4.47 18.07
C SER A 88 -16.95 -2.99 18.21
N GLY A 89 -17.95 -2.15 18.48
CA GLY A 89 -17.76 -0.71 18.66
C GLY A 89 -17.80 0.12 17.38
N ASP A 90 -17.37 1.37 17.50
CA ASP A 90 -17.35 2.34 16.42
C ASP A 90 -16.19 2.08 15.45
N VAL A 91 -16.43 2.42 14.19
CA VAL A 91 -15.46 2.24 13.12
C VAL A 91 -15.30 3.53 12.31
N TYR A 92 -14.10 3.84 11.90
CA TYR A 92 -13.86 4.73 10.78
C TYR A 92 -14.09 3.96 9.49
N SER A 93 -14.79 4.54 8.54
CA SER A 93 -15.06 3.94 7.23
C SER A 93 -14.76 4.92 6.11
N ALA A 94 -14.27 4.42 4.98
CA ALA A 94 -14.11 5.20 3.76
C ALA A 94 -14.38 4.31 2.54
N ASP A 95 -14.82 4.93 1.44
CA ASP A 95 -15.08 4.21 0.20
C ASP A 95 -13.84 4.25 -0.70
N ALA A 96 -13.28 3.07 -0.98
CA ALA A 96 -12.34 2.85 -2.06
C ALA A 96 -13.13 2.66 -3.35
N TYR A 97 -13.33 3.72 -4.12
CA TYR A 97 -14.12 3.67 -5.34
C TYR A 97 -13.30 3.05 -6.48
N SER A 98 -13.64 1.84 -6.89
CA SER A 98 -13.04 1.20 -8.06
C SER A 98 -13.73 1.66 -9.35
N TYR A 99 -13.11 2.60 -10.05
CA TYR A 99 -13.59 3.05 -11.38
C TYR A 99 -13.62 1.92 -12.42
N THR A 100 -12.84 0.86 -12.22
CA THR A 100 -12.76 -0.27 -13.16
C THR A 100 -13.96 -1.21 -13.07
N HIS A 101 -14.54 -1.33 -11.87
CA HIS A 101 -15.66 -2.24 -11.61
C HIS A 101 -16.97 -1.51 -11.25
N ASN A 102 -16.95 -0.18 -11.23
CA ASN A 102 -18.09 0.66 -10.80
C ASN A 102 -18.70 0.21 -9.46
N THR A 103 -17.85 -0.31 -8.56
CA THR A 103 -18.22 -0.78 -7.23
C THR A 103 -17.45 0.00 -6.18
N ALA A 104 -18.16 0.54 -5.20
CA ALA A 104 -17.55 1.11 -4.01
C ALA A 104 -17.26 -0.03 -3.04
N ASN A 105 -16.01 -0.26 -2.72
CA ASN A 105 -15.61 -1.15 -1.63
C ASN A 105 -15.37 -0.28 -0.39
N THR A 106 -16.28 -0.32 0.55
CA THR A 106 -16.07 0.38 1.83
C THR A 106 -15.00 -0.35 2.63
N VAL A 107 -13.97 0.38 3.05
CA VAL A 107 -12.96 -0.13 3.97
C VAL A 107 -13.19 0.45 5.36
N ILE A 108 -12.91 -0.35 6.40
CA ILE A 108 -13.20 0.01 7.79
C ILE A 108 -12.02 -0.30 8.71
N VAL A 109 -11.81 0.56 9.71
CA VAL A 109 -10.87 0.39 10.82
C VAL A 109 -11.60 0.68 12.13
N PRO A 110 -11.53 -0.19 13.16
CA PRO A 110 -12.08 0.11 14.47
C PRO A 110 -11.43 1.35 15.09
N CYS A 111 -12.25 2.25 15.66
CA CYS A 111 -11.76 3.50 16.26
C CYS A 111 -10.77 3.26 17.42
N THR A 112 -10.82 2.09 18.06
CA THR A 112 -9.90 1.69 19.12
C THR A 112 -8.45 1.52 18.70
N TYR A 113 -8.16 1.40 17.37
CA TYR A 113 -6.82 1.12 16.86
C TYR A 113 -6.18 2.29 16.12
N LEU A 114 -6.88 3.43 16.00
CA LEU A 114 -6.38 4.61 15.32
C LEU A 114 -6.87 5.88 16.02
N SER A 115 -5.98 6.81 16.33
CA SER A 115 -6.26 8.01 17.09
C SER A 115 -5.47 9.23 16.58
N GLU A 116 -5.80 10.40 17.07
CA GLU A 116 -5.12 11.68 16.77
C GLU A 116 -3.65 11.75 17.19
N SER A 117 -3.22 10.86 18.10
CA SER A 117 -1.81 10.78 18.53
C SER A 117 -0.95 9.95 17.57
N ASP A 118 -1.54 9.29 16.58
CA ASP A 118 -0.81 8.42 15.66
C ASP A 118 -0.17 9.19 14.52
N LYS A 119 1.10 8.87 14.24
CA LYS A 119 1.83 9.25 13.03
C LYS A 119 1.90 8.03 12.11
N VAL A 120 1.07 8.04 11.08
CA VAL A 120 0.76 6.86 10.26
C VAL A 120 1.59 6.82 9.00
N LEU A 121 2.28 5.71 8.79
CA LEU A 121 2.83 5.32 7.49
C LEU A 121 1.84 4.36 6.80
N ILE A 122 1.27 4.77 5.68
CA ILE A 122 0.44 3.90 4.84
C ILE A 122 1.36 3.03 3.99
N VAL A 123 1.16 1.71 3.98
CA VAL A 123 1.98 0.78 3.19
C VAL A 123 1.09 -0.13 2.36
N ASP A 124 1.39 -0.27 1.06
CA ASP A 124 0.60 -1.15 0.18
C ASP A 124 1.49 -1.82 -0.88
N ASP A 125 0.98 -2.90 -1.49
CA ASP A 125 1.70 -3.63 -2.54
C ASP A 125 1.67 -2.91 -3.90
N PHE A 126 0.52 -2.33 -4.29
CA PHE A 126 0.36 -1.63 -5.57
C PHE A 126 -0.23 -0.23 -5.42
N LEU A 127 0.30 0.70 -6.20
CA LEU A 127 -0.34 1.99 -6.46
C LEU A 127 -0.71 2.08 -7.95
N ALA A 128 -2.01 2.10 -8.21
CA ALA A 128 -2.59 2.30 -9.53
C ALA A 128 -3.24 3.69 -9.62
N ARG A 129 -4.53 3.79 -9.34
CA ARG A 129 -5.29 5.05 -9.31
C ARG A 129 -5.32 5.72 -7.94
N GLY A 130 -4.80 5.04 -6.89
CA GLY A 130 -4.70 5.60 -5.54
C GLY A 130 -5.95 5.44 -4.68
N GLU A 131 -6.91 4.61 -5.10
CA GLU A 131 -8.19 4.44 -4.41
C GLU A 131 -8.02 3.87 -2.99
N ALA A 132 -7.22 2.81 -2.85
CA ALA A 132 -6.97 2.17 -1.56
C ALA A 132 -6.24 3.12 -0.59
N VAL A 133 -5.13 3.70 -1.02
CA VAL A 133 -4.35 4.66 -0.21
C VAL A 133 -5.18 5.91 0.10
N GLY A 134 -6.00 6.38 -0.87
CA GLY A 134 -6.92 7.50 -0.68
C GLY A 134 -7.95 7.23 0.40
N ALA A 135 -8.56 6.04 0.40
CA ALA A 135 -9.53 5.64 1.43
C ALA A 135 -8.87 5.50 2.82
N LEU A 136 -7.64 4.96 2.88
CA LEU A 136 -6.87 4.91 4.14
C LEU A 136 -6.54 6.31 4.65
N ALA A 137 -6.22 7.24 3.75
CA ALA A 137 -5.98 8.64 4.09
C ALA A 137 -7.24 9.33 4.64
N ASP A 138 -8.42 9.02 4.08
CA ASP A 138 -9.69 9.53 4.60
C ASP A 138 -10.00 8.98 6.00
N ILE A 139 -9.65 7.72 6.26
CA ILE A 139 -9.75 7.09 7.58
C ILE A 139 -8.81 7.81 8.57
N CYS A 140 -7.55 8.08 8.20
CA CYS A 140 -6.62 8.85 9.04
C CYS A 140 -7.19 10.24 9.36
N GLY A 141 -7.74 10.94 8.36
CA GLY A 141 -8.39 12.24 8.56
C GLY A 141 -9.55 12.18 9.53
N LYS A 142 -10.39 11.15 9.49
CA LYS A 142 -11.50 10.94 10.43
C LYS A 142 -11.00 10.64 11.85
N ALA A 143 -9.87 9.98 12.00
CA ALA A 143 -9.24 9.69 13.27
C ALA A 143 -8.44 10.89 13.84
N GLY A 144 -8.20 11.94 13.04
CA GLY A 144 -7.30 13.03 13.40
C GLY A 144 -5.81 12.67 13.31
N ALA A 145 -5.47 11.49 12.78
CA ALA A 145 -4.11 10.98 12.71
C ALA A 145 -3.29 11.70 11.63
N GLU A 146 -2.01 11.97 11.93
CA GLU A 146 -1.06 12.52 10.98
C GLU A 146 -0.62 11.45 9.98
N ILE A 147 -0.59 11.77 8.68
CA ILE A 147 -0.04 10.89 7.64
C ILE A 147 1.40 11.29 7.36
N VAL A 148 2.34 10.42 7.70
CA VAL A 148 3.77 10.60 7.44
C VAL A 148 4.10 10.44 5.95
N GLY A 149 3.40 9.53 5.28
CA GLY A 149 3.53 9.25 3.87
C GLY A 149 2.95 7.91 3.48
N ALA A 150 3.18 7.52 2.23
CA ALA A 150 2.80 6.22 1.68
C ALA A 150 4.02 5.50 1.10
N GLY A 151 4.28 4.27 1.55
CA GLY A 151 5.28 3.35 1.03
C GLY A 151 4.62 2.32 0.12
N ILE A 152 5.04 2.25 -1.13
CA ILE A 152 4.44 1.40 -2.16
C ILE A 152 5.49 0.46 -2.73
N LEU A 153 5.19 -0.84 -2.83
CA LEU A 153 6.11 -1.75 -3.47
C LEU A 153 6.18 -1.49 -4.98
N ILE A 154 5.05 -1.50 -5.67
CA ILE A 154 4.97 -1.37 -7.13
C ILE A 154 4.00 -0.26 -7.51
N GLU A 155 4.50 0.78 -8.13
CA GLU A 155 3.70 1.88 -8.67
C GLU A 155 3.54 1.75 -10.19
N LYS A 156 2.30 1.82 -10.67
CA LYS A 156 2.00 2.00 -12.10
C LYS A 156 2.04 3.48 -12.42
N SER A 157 3.24 4.01 -12.70
CA SER A 157 3.48 5.45 -12.84
C SER A 157 2.79 6.10 -14.05
N PHE A 158 2.28 5.30 -14.98
CA PHE A 158 1.44 5.73 -16.09
C PHE A 158 -0.04 5.96 -15.68
N GLN A 159 -0.39 5.68 -14.42
CA GLN A 159 -1.71 5.94 -13.85
C GLN A 159 -1.68 7.14 -12.88
N SER A 160 -2.86 7.63 -12.49
CA SER A 160 -3.01 8.91 -11.79
C SER A 160 -2.71 8.89 -10.28
N GLY A 161 -2.51 7.72 -9.68
CA GLY A 161 -2.52 7.55 -8.23
C GLY A 161 -1.54 8.47 -7.49
N ARG A 162 -0.26 8.49 -7.90
CA ARG A 162 0.74 9.38 -7.29
C ARG A 162 0.30 10.83 -7.32
N GLY A 163 -0.11 11.35 -8.49
CA GLY A 163 -0.50 12.76 -8.62
C GLY A 163 -1.73 13.13 -7.79
N ILE A 164 -2.65 12.19 -7.56
CA ILE A 164 -3.81 12.39 -6.69
C ILE A 164 -3.36 12.48 -5.21
N LEU A 165 -2.47 11.61 -4.77
CA LEU A 165 -1.98 11.59 -3.39
C LEU A 165 -1.09 12.81 -3.09
N GLU A 166 -0.19 13.17 -3.99
CA GLU A 166 0.67 14.35 -3.85
C GLU A 166 -0.13 15.67 -3.78
N LYS A 167 -1.23 15.80 -4.55
CA LYS A 167 -2.16 16.94 -4.42
C LYS A 167 -2.86 17.00 -3.06
N ARG A 168 -2.96 15.89 -2.36
CA ARG A 168 -3.46 15.81 -0.96
C ARG A 168 -2.36 16.06 0.08
N GLY A 169 -1.13 16.38 -0.36
CA GLY A 169 0.03 16.60 0.52
C GLY A 169 0.66 15.31 1.05
N ILE A 170 0.33 14.15 0.48
CA ILE A 170 0.87 12.86 0.92
C ILE A 170 2.17 12.57 0.16
N ARG A 171 3.27 12.42 0.90
CA ARG A 171 4.55 11.94 0.37
C ARG A 171 4.41 10.50 -0.09
N VAL A 172 4.81 10.17 -1.32
CA VAL A 172 4.75 8.81 -1.88
C VAL A 172 6.14 8.31 -2.22
N GLU A 173 6.55 7.21 -1.60
CA GLU A 173 7.79 6.49 -1.90
C GLU A 173 7.48 5.12 -2.49
N SER A 174 7.92 4.89 -3.72
CA SER A 174 7.66 3.63 -4.43
C SER A 174 8.96 2.92 -4.76
N LEU A 175 9.07 1.62 -4.43
CA LEU A 175 10.29 0.85 -4.60
C LEU A 175 10.53 0.41 -6.04
N ALA A 176 9.47 0.16 -6.80
CA ALA A 176 9.54 -0.08 -8.24
C ALA A 176 8.49 0.79 -8.95
N ARG A 177 8.93 1.64 -9.89
CA ARG A 177 8.07 2.55 -10.63
C ARG A 177 7.95 2.08 -12.08
N VAL A 178 6.87 1.37 -12.37
CA VAL A 178 6.58 0.83 -13.70
C VAL A 178 6.08 1.94 -14.61
N SER A 179 6.81 2.21 -15.68
CA SER A 179 6.44 3.22 -16.69
C SER A 179 5.59 2.64 -17.82
N LYS A 180 5.72 1.31 -18.09
CA LYS A 180 4.94 0.61 -19.12
C LYS A 180 4.79 -0.86 -18.77
N LEU A 181 3.61 -1.40 -19.08
CA LEU A 181 3.32 -2.83 -19.11
C LEU A 181 2.89 -3.22 -20.52
N ASP A 182 3.55 -4.22 -21.09
CA ASP A 182 3.26 -4.68 -22.45
C ASP A 182 3.41 -6.21 -22.49
N PRO A 183 2.39 -6.97 -22.92
CA PRO A 183 2.43 -8.44 -22.91
C PRO A 183 3.54 -9.03 -23.79
N ILE A 184 4.05 -8.27 -24.79
CA ILE A 184 5.09 -8.71 -25.71
C ILE A 184 6.48 -8.24 -25.26
N SER A 185 6.61 -6.93 -24.93
CA SER A 185 7.90 -6.34 -24.56
C SER A 185 8.18 -6.35 -23.05
N GLY A 186 7.22 -6.81 -22.23
CA GLY A 186 7.39 -6.94 -20.78
C GLY A 186 7.16 -5.66 -19.99
N VAL A 187 7.97 -5.47 -18.94
CA VAL A 187 7.88 -4.36 -18.00
C VAL A 187 9.01 -3.36 -18.25
N ALA A 188 8.68 -2.07 -18.29
CA ALA A 188 9.65 -0.98 -18.26
C ALA A 188 9.51 -0.17 -16.97
N PHE A 189 10.62 0.30 -16.41
CA PHE A 189 10.68 1.15 -15.22
C PHE A 189 11.09 2.59 -15.58
N LEU A 190 10.84 3.53 -14.63
CA LEU A 190 11.33 4.91 -14.70
C LEU A 190 12.77 4.99 -14.22
#